data_8ba6a199eb7008b501bfa71cb875a927
#
_entry.id   8ba6a199eb7008b501bfa71cb875a927
#
_cell.length_a   1.000
_cell.length_b   1.000
_cell.length_c   1.000
_cell.angle_alpha   90.00
_cell.angle_beta   90.00
_cell.angle_gamma   90.00
#
_symmetry.space_group_name_H-M   'P 1'
#
loop_
_entity.id
_entity.type
_entity.pdbx_description
1 polymer ?
#
loop_
_entity_poly.entity_id
_entity_poly.type
_entity_poly.pdbx_seq_one_letter_code
_entity_poly.pdbx_strand_id
1 'polypeptide(L)'
;MERTFIRDIRKKCGETAKVSGFVENIRDGKSMAFIVIKDITGKLQITVEKEKCPALVDDIARITPDSVISCTGLVAENEYVKMGGIELLPTELEIESVADALPIIRKEIPATKKKQAVERSAIDQRLNYRWIDLRTDENQLLFKVQSCLVNAMREYLLKKE
;
A
#
# COMPACT_ATOMS: atom_id res chain seq x y z
N MET A 1 3.75 13.03 16.26
CA MET A 1 3.86 13.70 14.95
C MET A 1 2.54 13.49 14.18
N GLU A 2 2.06 14.49 13.44
CA GLU A 2 0.86 14.37 12.62
C GLU A 2 1.12 13.48 11.38
N ARG A 3 0.10 12.70 10.97
CA ARG A 3 0.17 11.80 9.82
C ARG A 3 0.30 12.60 8.51
N THR A 4 1.22 12.18 7.65
CA THR A 4 1.38 12.69 6.29
C THR A 4 0.76 11.71 5.29
N PHE A 5 -0.06 12.20 4.35
CA PHE A 5 -0.57 11.37 3.24
C PHE A 5 0.53 11.08 2.21
N ILE A 6 0.50 9.88 1.61
CA ILE A 6 1.55 9.43 0.68
C ILE A 6 1.70 10.38 -0.52
N ARG A 7 0.61 10.98 -1.04
CA ARG A 7 0.68 11.97 -2.12
C ARG A 7 1.54 13.20 -1.80
N ASP A 8 1.63 13.56 -0.51
CA ASP A 8 2.36 14.74 -0.05
C ASP A 8 3.76 14.43 0.45
N ILE A 9 4.13 13.14 0.50
CA ILE A 9 5.41 12.67 1.08
C ILE A 9 6.62 13.24 0.33
N ARG A 10 6.52 13.45 -1.00
CA ARG A 10 7.58 14.03 -1.81
C ARG A 10 7.98 15.44 -1.34
N LYS A 11 7.04 16.21 -0.82
CA LYS A 11 7.28 17.56 -0.29
C LYS A 11 8.13 17.55 0.99
N LYS A 12 8.27 16.38 1.61
CA LYS A 12 9.04 16.16 2.86
C LYS A 12 10.34 15.40 2.63
N CYS A 13 10.85 15.39 1.41
CA CYS A 13 12.12 14.75 1.11
C CYS A 13 13.25 15.40 1.93
N GLY A 14 14.07 14.60 2.62
CA GLY A 14 15.08 15.05 3.58
C GLY A 14 14.57 15.34 5.00
N GLU A 15 13.26 15.25 5.24
CA GLU A 15 12.64 15.46 6.54
C GLU A 15 12.12 14.15 7.13
N THR A 16 11.83 14.16 8.43
CA THR A 16 11.13 13.04 9.10
C THR A 16 9.63 13.19 8.92
N ALA A 17 8.96 12.11 8.51
CA ALA A 17 7.51 12.07 8.36
C ALA A 17 6.91 10.82 9.03
N LYS A 18 5.67 10.95 9.54
CA LYS A 18 4.84 9.82 9.97
C LYS A 18 3.84 9.48 8.86
N VAL A 19 3.83 8.22 8.43
CA VAL A 19 2.88 7.67 7.46
C VAL A 19 2.13 6.49 8.08
N SER A 20 0.88 6.30 7.67
CA SER A 20 0.08 5.15 8.13
C SER A 20 -0.67 4.58 6.95
N GLY A 21 -0.78 3.27 6.88
CA GLY A 21 -1.46 2.61 5.76
C GLY A 21 -1.55 1.12 5.90
N PHE A 22 -2.19 0.52 4.90
CA PHE A 22 -2.29 -0.93 4.77
C PHE A 22 -1.04 -1.49 4.11
N VAL A 23 -0.52 -2.57 4.65
CA VAL A 23 0.60 -3.30 4.04
C VAL A 23 0.11 -4.03 2.79
N GLU A 24 0.64 -3.67 1.63
CA GLU A 24 0.30 -4.33 0.36
C GLU A 24 1.23 -5.50 0.06
N ASN A 25 2.52 -5.34 0.37
CA ASN A 25 3.52 -6.37 0.11
C ASN A 25 4.69 -6.27 1.09
N ILE A 26 5.27 -7.40 1.42
CA ILE A 26 6.46 -7.50 2.27
C ILE A 26 7.47 -8.39 1.56
N ARG A 27 8.71 -7.92 1.50
CA ARG A 27 9.86 -8.72 1.08
C ARG A 27 10.88 -8.68 2.19
N ASP A 28 10.92 -9.74 2.97
CA ASP A 28 11.84 -9.89 4.07
C ASP A 28 13.09 -10.67 3.62
N GLY A 29 14.21 -9.97 3.50
CA GLY A 29 15.52 -10.50 3.15
C GLY A 29 16.43 -10.66 4.36
N LYS A 30 17.65 -11.16 4.14
CA LYS A 30 18.64 -11.37 5.22
C LYS A 30 19.04 -10.07 5.91
N SER A 31 19.48 -9.07 5.15
CA SER A 31 20.00 -7.79 5.64
C SER A 31 19.01 -6.63 5.51
N MET A 32 18.03 -6.76 4.60
CA MET A 32 17.07 -5.71 4.31
C MET A 32 15.66 -6.25 4.22
N ALA A 33 14.69 -5.49 4.72
CA ALA A 33 13.28 -5.72 4.50
C ALA A 33 12.65 -4.54 3.76
N PHE A 34 11.74 -4.84 2.83
CA PHE A 34 11.00 -3.87 2.06
C PHE A 34 9.51 -4.08 2.29
N ILE A 35 8.86 -3.05 2.83
CA ILE A 35 7.43 -3.05 3.10
C ILE A 35 6.78 -2.01 2.20
N VAL A 36 5.82 -2.43 1.40
CA VAL A 36 5.00 -1.51 0.60
C VAL A 36 3.72 -1.24 1.35
N ILE A 37 3.50 0.01 1.73
CA ILE A 37 2.24 0.45 2.32
C ILE A 37 1.40 1.23 1.30
N LYS A 38 0.10 1.19 1.48
CA LYS A 38 -0.89 1.87 0.67
C LYS A 38 -1.85 2.65 1.55
N ASP A 39 -2.07 3.92 1.23
CA ASP A 39 -3.17 4.73 1.73
C ASP A 39 -4.17 5.04 0.61
N ILE A 40 -5.16 5.91 0.87
CA ILE A 40 -6.16 6.35 -0.14
C ILE A 40 -5.55 7.19 -1.26
N THR A 41 -4.32 7.68 -1.10
CA THR A 41 -3.67 8.63 -2.01
C THR A 41 -2.55 8.03 -2.82
N GLY A 42 -1.97 6.89 -2.42
CA GLY A 42 -0.87 6.28 -3.13
C GLY A 42 -0.22 5.11 -2.41
N LYS A 43 0.97 4.76 -2.87
CA LYS A 43 1.82 3.70 -2.32
C LYS A 43 3.20 4.24 -2.00
N LEU A 44 3.81 3.73 -0.93
CA LEU A 44 5.15 4.11 -0.49
C LEU A 44 5.92 2.85 -0.07
N GLN A 45 7.20 2.81 -0.42
CA GLN A 45 8.11 1.79 0.06
C GLN A 45 8.75 2.25 1.38
N ILE A 46 8.73 1.38 2.37
CA ILE A 46 9.51 1.50 3.60
C ILE A 46 10.68 0.52 3.45
N THR A 47 11.90 1.01 3.60
CA THR A 47 13.12 0.21 3.48
C THR A 47 13.79 0.12 4.84
N VAL A 48 13.88 -1.09 5.36
CA VAL A 48 14.47 -1.37 6.68
C VAL A 48 15.81 -2.04 6.51
N GLU A 49 16.88 -1.38 6.94
CA GLU A 49 18.20 -2.00 7.09
C GLU A 49 18.26 -2.67 8.47
N LYS A 50 18.23 -4.02 8.51
CA LYS A 50 18.11 -4.79 9.75
C LYS A 50 19.29 -4.59 10.71
N GLU A 51 20.48 -4.33 10.17
CA GLU A 51 21.67 -4.05 10.96
C GLU A 51 21.58 -2.70 11.69
N LYS A 52 20.96 -1.70 11.07
CA LYS A 52 20.77 -0.37 11.68
C LYS A 52 19.54 -0.29 12.60
N CYS A 53 18.54 -1.13 12.34
CA CYS A 53 17.27 -1.12 13.07
C CYS A 53 16.92 -2.51 13.63
N PRO A 54 17.76 -3.11 14.50
CA PRO A 54 17.51 -4.46 15.01
C PRO A 54 16.20 -4.55 15.82
N ALA A 55 15.77 -3.48 16.45
CA ALA A 55 14.52 -3.44 17.22
C ALA A 55 13.26 -3.63 16.36
N LEU A 56 13.33 -3.35 15.04
CA LEU A 56 12.19 -3.49 14.13
C LEU A 56 12.08 -4.90 13.52
N VAL A 57 13.08 -5.75 13.70
CA VAL A 57 13.12 -7.07 13.03
C VAL A 57 11.99 -7.97 13.50
N ASP A 58 11.72 -8.00 14.79
CA ASP A 58 10.66 -8.83 15.37
C ASP A 58 9.27 -8.34 14.95
N ASP A 59 9.07 -7.02 14.86
CA ASP A 59 7.83 -6.43 14.39
C ASP A 59 7.59 -6.74 12.91
N ILE A 60 8.62 -6.67 12.07
CA ILE A 60 8.52 -7.02 10.64
C ILE A 60 8.08 -8.47 10.45
N ALA A 61 8.59 -9.39 11.28
CA ALA A 61 8.21 -10.82 11.21
C ALA A 61 6.73 -11.06 11.57
N ARG A 62 6.09 -10.15 12.30
CA ARG A 62 4.67 -10.23 12.70
C ARG A 62 3.72 -9.60 11.69
N ILE A 63 4.23 -8.74 10.80
CA ILE A 63 3.40 -8.04 9.82
C ILE A 63 2.97 -8.99 8.71
N THR A 64 1.70 -8.96 8.37
CA THR A 64 1.09 -9.72 7.27
C THR A 64 0.51 -8.76 6.21
N PRO A 65 0.29 -9.20 4.97
CA PRO A 65 -0.44 -8.39 3.99
C PRO A 65 -1.81 -7.94 4.53
N ASP A 66 -2.19 -6.70 4.23
CA ASP A 66 -3.35 -5.97 4.75
C ASP A 66 -3.30 -5.58 6.25
N SER A 67 -2.26 -5.91 6.99
CA SER A 67 -2.02 -5.29 8.31
C SER A 67 -1.99 -3.77 8.20
N VAL A 68 -2.38 -3.09 9.28
CA VAL A 68 -2.30 -1.63 9.39
C VAL A 68 -1.08 -1.28 10.21
N ILE A 69 -0.21 -0.46 9.65
CA ILE A 69 0.98 0.02 10.32
C ILE A 69 1.11 1.54 10.24
N SER A 70 1.68 2.13 11.26
CA SER A 70 2.19 3.49 11.28
C SER A 70 3.72 3.46 11.33
N CYS A 71 4.36 4.26 10.52
CA CYS A 71 5.81 4.32 10.44
C CYS A 71 6.29 5.76 10.47
N THR A 72 7.25 6.07 11.34
CA THR A 72 7.95 7.35 11.40
C THR A 72 9.37 7.13 10.90
N GLY A 73 9.86 8.01 10.04
CA GLY A 73 11.21 7.87 9.51
C GLY A 73 11.59 8.99 8.55
N LEU A 74 12.83 8.94 8.09
CA LEU A 74 13.40 9.87 7.13
C LEU A 74 12.88 9.56 5.73
N VAL A 75 12.38 10.57 5.04
CA VAL A 75 11.98 10.48 3.62
C VAL A 75 13.22 10.68 2.76
N ALA A 76 13.58 9.69 1.96
CA ALA A 76 14.75 9.71 1.10
C ALA A 76 14.39 9.48 -0.38
N GLU A 77 15.15 10.11 -1.27
CA GLU A 77 15.10 9.80 -2.71
C GLU A 77 15.91 8.54 -3.00
N ASN A 78 15.34 7.66 -3.80
CA ASN A 78 16.01 6.45 -4.25
C ASN A 78 15.54 6.07 -5.66
N GLU A 79 16.39 6.23 -6.65
CA GLU A 79 16.11 5.96 -8.06
C GLU A 79 15.71 4.49 -8.35
N TYR A 80 16.14 3.56 -7.49
CA TYR A 80 15.79 2.14 -7.63
C TYR A 80 14.36 1.83 -7.19
N VAL A 81 13.70 2.76 -6.48
CA VAL A 81 12.31 2.58 -6.04
C VAL A 81 11.35 2.93 -7.18
N LYS A 82 10.77 1.90 -7.80
CA LYS A 82 9.85 2.03 -8.96
C LYS A 82 8.55 2.80 -8.64
N MET A 83 8.22 2.99 -7.36
CA MET A 83 7.01 3.67 -6.89
C MET A 83 7.30 5.13 -6.58
N GLY A 84 7.72 5.88 -7.60
CA GLY A 84 7.90 7.33 -7.48
C GLY A 84 9.29 7.79 -7.03
N GLY A 85 10.29 6.89 -6.94
CA GLY A 85 11.66 7.28 -6.61
C GLY A 85 11.85 7.80 -5.18
N ILE A 86 10.96 7.41 -4.24
CA ILE A 86 10.99 7.84 -2.84
C ILE A 86 10.77 6.64 -1.94
N GLU A 87 11.49 6.61 -0.84
CA GLU A 87 11.33 5.63 0.22
C GLU A 87 11.33 6.29 1.60
N LEU A 88 10.80 5.57 2.58
CA LEU A 88 10.88 5.93 3.99
C LEU A 88 11.89 5.02 4.69
N LEU A 89 12.89 5.61 5.31
CA LEU A 89 13.85 4.92 6.16
C LEU A 89 13.34 5.00 7.61
N PRO A 90 12.82 3.91 8.19
CA PRO A 90 12.12 3.96 9.46
C PRO A 90 13.07 4.17 10.64
N THR A 91 12.63 5.01 11.56
CA THR A 91 13.20 5.09 12.93
C THR A 91 12.27 4.41 13.94
N GLU A 92 10.96 4.40 13.64
CA GLU A 92 9.93 3.85 14.50
C GLU A 92 8.83 3.20 13.65
N LEU A 93 8.35 2.03 14.07
CA LEU A 93 7.28 1.30 13.43
C LEU A 93 6.31 0.80 14.49
N GLU A 94 5.04 1.11 14.31
CA GLU A 94 3.94 0.73 15.18
C GLU A 94 2.96 -0.15 14.39
N ILE A 95 2.64 -1.33 14.90
CA ILE A 95 1.64 -2.22 14.32
C ILE A 95 0.30 -1.91 14.98
N GLU A 96 -0.58 -1.25 14.25
CA GLU A 96 -1.91 -0.89 14.74
C GLU A 96 -2.88 -2.08 14.71
N SER A 97 -2.75 -2.92 13.68
CA SER A 97 -3.56 -4.14 13.54
C SER A 97 -2.86 -5.15 12.65
N VAL A 98 -2.79 -6.38 13.10
CA VAL A 98 -2.33 -7.53 12.30
C VAL A 98 -3.53 -8.12 11.57
N ALA A 99 -3.41 -8.32 10.26
CA ALA A 99 -4.46 -8.94 9.46
C ALA A 99 -4.33 -10.47 9.43
N ASP A 100 -5.48 -11.15 9.47
CA ASP A 100 -5.57 -12.58 9.18
C ASP A 100 -5.37 -12.86 7.69
N ALA A 101 -5.19 -14.13 7.34
CA ALA A 101 -5.10 -14.56 5.96
C ALA A 101 -6.37 -14.16 5.18
N LEU A 102 -6.17 -13.54 4.01
CA LEU A 102 -7.30 -13.09 3.20
C LEU A 102 -8.13 -14.29 2.69
N PRO A 103 -9.47 -14.23 2.80
CA PRO A 103 -10.35 -15.31 2.34
C PRO A 103 -10.48 -15.37 0.81
N ILE A 104 -9.94 -14.38 0.09
CA ILE A 104 -9.98 -14.30 -1.37
C ILE A 104 -8.62 -13.90 -1.96
N ILE A 105 -8.34 -14.41 -3.15
CA ILE A 105 -7.22 -14.00 -3.98
C ILE A 105 -7.69 -12.86 -4.88
N ARG A 106 -7.17 -11.66 -4.63
CA ARG A 106 -7.61 -10.42 -5.31
C ARG A 106 -6.97 -10.20 -6.68
N LYS A 107 -5.77 -10.71 -6.90
CA LYS A 107 -4.99 -10.51 -8.15
C LYS A 107 -4.49 -11.83 -8.68
N GLU A 108 -4.51 -11.97 -9.99
CA GLU A 108 -3.78 -13.04 -10.68
C GLU A 108 -2.28 -12.82 -10.56
N ILE A 109 -1.56 -13.89 -10.33
CA ILE A 109 -0.12 -13.91 -10.34
C ILE A 109 0.31 -14.87 -11.45
N PRO A 110 0.93 -14.37 -12.53
CA PRO A 110 1.35 -15.24 -13.63
C PRO A 110 2.44 -16.21 -13.16
N ALA A 111 2.43 -17.39 -13.77
CA ALA A 111 3.48 -18.38 -13.53
C ALA A 111 4.86 -17.83 -13.87
N THR A 112 5.82 -18.13 -13.05
CA THR A 112 7.24 -17.83 -13.29
C THR A 112 8.07 -19.12 -13.22
N LYS A 113 9.33 -19.07 -13.66
CA LYS A 113 10.24 -20.24 -13.57
C LYS A 113 10.37 -20.85 -12.16
N LYS A 114 9.99 -20.08 -11.11
CA LYS A 114 10.13 -20.49 -9.70
C LYS A 114 8.78 -20.59 -8.95
N LYS A 115 7.66 -20.13 -9.52
CA LYS A 115 6.34 -20.09 -8.85
C LYS A 115 5.25 -20.48 -9.84
N GLN A 116 4.28 -21.27 -9.37
CA GLN A 116 3.06 -21.56 -10.11
C GLN A 116 2.18 -20.31 -10.26
N ALA A 117 1.33 -20.32 -11.28
CA ALA A 117 0.32 -19.29 -11.43
C ALA A 117 -0.67 -19.37 -10.26
N VAL A 118 -1.12 -18.21 -9.80
CA VAL A 118 -2.20 -18.11 -8.80
C VAL A 118 -3.35 -17.37 -9.47
N GLU A 119 -4.48 -18.06 -9.60
CA GLU A 119 -5.68 -17.50 -10.20
C GLU A 119 -6.44 -16.63 -9.20
N ARG A 120 -7.12 -15.61 -9.71
CA ARG A 120 -8.03 -14.78 -8.92
C ARG A 120 -9.22 -15.61 -8.46
N SER A 121 -9.70 -15.41 -7.23
CA SER A 121 -10.89 -16.10 -6.72
C SER A 121 -12.12 -15.89 -7.63
N ALA A 122 -12.98 -16.90 -7.70
CA ALA A 122 -14.22 -16.85 -8.46
C ALA A 122 -15.11 -15.68 -8.04
N ILE A 123 -16.00 -15.24 -8.92
CA ILE A 123 -16.79 -14.03 -8.72
C ILE A 123 -17.75 -14.12 -7.53
N ASP A 124 -18.33 -15.26 -7.27
CA ASP A 124 -19.21 -15.53 -6.14
C ASP A 124 -18.48 -15.36 -4.80
N GLN A 125 -17.28 -15.93 -4.67
CA GLN A 125 -16.43 -15.72 -3.50
C GLN A 125 -16.07 -14.24 -3.33
N ARG A 126 -15.71 -13.54 -4.40
CA ARG A 126 -15.36 -12.12 -4.36
C ARG A 126 -16.56 -11.25 -4.00
N LEU A 127 -17.77 -11.62 -4.38
CA LEU A 127 -18.98 -10.93 -3.97
C LEU A 127 -19.29 -11.12 -2.49
N ASN A 128 -19.07 -12.32 -1.94
CA ASN A 128 -19.22 -12.59 -0.51
C ASN A 128 -18.25 -11.75 0.35
N TYR A 129 -17.06 -11.46 -0.18
CA TYR A 129 -16.05 -10.63 0.48
C TYR A 129 -15.83 -9.31 -0.27
N ARG A 130 -16.92 -8.68 -0.69
CA ARG A 130 -16.91 -7.51 -1.58
C ARG A 130 -16.08 -6.35 -1.04
N TRP A 131 -16.11 -6.08 0.26
CA TRP A 131 -15.32 -5.01 0.89
C TRP A 131 -13.81 -5.20 0.72
N ILE A 132 -13.32 -6.45 0.66
CA ILE A 132 -11.92 -6.78 0.41
C ILE A 132 -11.62 -6.63 -1.09
N ASP A 133 -12.49 -7.16 -1.96
CA ASP A 133 -12.33 -7.09 -3.42
C ASP A 133 -12.32 -5.64 -3.93
N LEU A 134 -13.14 -4.77 -3.36
CA LEU A 134 -13.21 -3.33 -3.72
C LEU A 134 -11.92 -2.55 -3.41
N ARG A 135 -11.02 -3.09 -2.60
CA ARG A 135 -9.74 -2.45 -2.27
C ARG A 135 -8.66 -2.63 -3.35
N THR A 136 -8.95 -3.41 -4.42
CA THR A 136 -8.05 -3.54 -5.55
C THR A 136 -7.98 -2.25 -6.36
N ASP A 137 -6.81 -1.98 -6.97
CA ASP A 137 -6.61 -0.77 -7.78
C ASP A 137 -7.56 -0.70 -8.97
N GLU A 138 -7.86 -1.85 -9.59
CA GLU A 138 -8.81 -1.97 -10.71
C GLU A 138 -10.23 -1.56 -10.32
N ASN A 139 -10.75 -2.11 -9.20
CA ASN A 139 -12.08 -1.77 -8.73
C ASN A 139 -12.16 -0.30 -8.27
N GLN A 140 -11.11 0.20 -7.62
CA GLN A 140 -11.05 1.62 -7.23
C GLN A 140 -11.02 2.54 -8.45
N LEU A 141 -10.30 2.18 -9.51
CA LEU A 141 -10.28 2.94 -10.76
C LEU A 141 -11.66 2.98 -11.40
N LEU A 142 -12.38 1.84 -11.45
CA LEU A 142 -13.74 1.77 -11.98
C LEU A 142 -14.66 2.77 -11.29
N PHE A 143 -14.69 2.80 -9.96
CA PHE A 143 -15.54 3.73 -9.22
C PHE A 143 -15.11 5.19 -9.33
N LYS A 144 -13.81 5.46 -9.46
CA LYS A 144 -13.31 6.82 -9.74
C LYS A 144 -13.79 7.32 -11.10
N VAL A 145 -13.73 6.47 -12.13
CA VAL A 145 -14.22 6.80 -13.47
C VAL A 145 -15.73 7.04 -13.47
N GLN A 146 -16.51 6.17 -12.82
CA GLN A 146 -17.96 6.38 -12.67
C GLN A 146 -18.28 7.70 -11.98
N SER A 147 -17.62 8.00 -10.88
CA SER A 147 -17.83 9.26 -10.13
C SER A 147 -17.50 10.48 -10.97
N CYS A 148 -16.40 10.43 -11.72
CA CYS A 148 -15.99 11.50 -12.63
C CYS A 148 -17.04 11.71 -13.74
N LEU A 149 -17.53 10.63 -14.35
CA LEU A 149 -18.56 10.69 -15.41
C LEU A 149 -19.86 11.29 -14.89
N VAL A 150 -20.35 10.82 -13.74
CA VAL A 150 -21.58 11.34 -13.12
C VAL A 150 -21.45 12.83 -12.78
N ASN A 151 -20.30 13.25 -12.25
CA ASN A 151 -20.05 14.65 -11.94
C ASN A 151 -20.00 15.50 -13.22
N ALA A 152 -19.35 15.04 -14.27
CA ALA A 152 -19.31 15.75 -15.55
C ALA A 152 -20.72 15.91 -16.18
N MET A 153 -21.55 14.87 -16.10
CA MET A 153 -22.95 14.94 -16.54
C MET A 153 -23.74 15.98 -15.74
N ARG A 154 -23.59 15.97 -14.41
CA ARG A 154 -24.26 16.94 -13.52
C ARG A 154 -23.81 18.38 -13.83
N GLU A 155 -22.51 18.62 -13.93
CA GLU A 155 -21.97 19.95 -14.28
C GLU A 155 -22.48 20.44 -15.66
N TYR A 156 -22.55 19.54 -16.63
CA TYR A 156 -23.08 19.87 -17.96
C TYR A 156 -24.54 20.31 -17.91
N LEU A 157 -25.36 19.59 -17.15
CA LEU A 157 -26.80 19.93 -17.02
C LEU A 157 -26.98 21.26 -16.29
N LEU A 158 -26.29 21.48 -15.18
CA LEU A 158 -26.35 22.72 -14.41
C LEU A 158 -25.86 23.95 -15.18
N LYS A 159 -24.97 23.81 -16.14
CA LYS A 159 -24.53 24.91 -17.01
C LYS A 159 -25.51 25.26 -18.12
N LYS A 160 -26.54 24.44 -18.33
CA LYS A 160 -27.57 24.66 -19.37
C LYS A 160 -28.85 25.28 -18.85
N GLU A 161 -28.99 25.43 -17.53
CA GLU A 161 -30.03 26.24 -16.89
C GLU A 161 -29.58 27.71 -16.83
#